data_8ec04d82a255bb85ee93a9063a72866f
#
_entry.id   8ec04d82a255bb85ee93a9063a72866f
#
_cell.length_a   1.000
_cell.length_b   1.000
_cell.length_c   1.000
_cell.angle_alpha   90.00
_cell.angle_beta   90.00
_cell.angle_gamma   90.00
#
_symmetry.space_group_name_H-M   'P 1'
#
loop_
_entity.id
_entity.type
_entity.pdbx_description
1 polymer ?
#
loop_
_entity_poly.entity_id
_entity_poly.type
_entity_poly.pdbx_seq_one_letter_code
_entity_poly.pdbx_strand_id
1 'polypeptide(L)'
;MARIKGPAIFLAQFLDDKAPFNTLENITAWAKSLGFVGVQIPAWDGRVIDLAKAASSKTYCDDLKGKCNGLAITELATHLQGQLVAVHPAYDTLFDGFAAPEVRGNPKARTKWAVKQLKYAIKASRNLGLKAMPTFSGALLWQTMYPWPQRPAGLVDLGFTELAARWQPILDYADENGVDLAYEIHPGEDLHDGHTFE
;
A
#
# COMPACT_ATOMS: atom_id res chain seq x y z
N MET A 1 23.39 -2.47 5.44
CA MET A 1 22.43 -3.46 4.93
C MET A 1 23.08 -4.24 3.80
N ALA A 2 22.96 -5.58 3.80
CA ALA A 2 23.37 -6.36 2.64
C ALA A 2 22.51 -5.95 1.44
N ARG A 3 23.14 -5.60 0.32
CA ARG A 3 22.44 -5.25 -0.92
C ARG A 3 21.80 -6.52 -1.47
N ILE A 4 20.47 -6.56 -1.56
CA ILE A 4 19.76 -7.66 -2.22
C ILE A 4 20.15 -7.64 -3.69
N LYS A 5 20.76 -8.73 -4.16
CA LYS A 5 21.16 -8.89 -5.57
C LYS A 5 20.30 -10.00 -6.16
N GLY A 6 19.32 -9.63 -6.95
CA GLY A 6 18.44 -10.54 -7.66
C GLY A 6 17.00 -10.04 -7.71
N PRO A 7 16.14 -10.72 -8.46
CA PRO A 7 14.75 -10.31 -8.61
C PRO A 7 13.95 -10.56 -7.33
N ALA A 8 13.07 -9.63 -7.01
CA ALA A 8 11.99 -9.81 -6.03
C ALA A 8 10.65 -9.81 -6.76
N ILE A 9 9.63 -10.42 -6.15
CA ILE A 9 8.30 -10.54 -6.74
C ILE A 9 7.23 -9.99 -5.79
N PHE A 10 6.29 -9.23 -6.33
CA PHE A 10 5.09 -8.81 -5.61
C PHE A 10 4.08 -9.95 -5.57
N LEU A 11 3.64 -10.33 -4.38
CA LEU A 11 2.84 -11.55 -4.19
C LEU A 11 1.35 -11.35 -4.50
N ALA A 12 0.83 -10.12 -4.50
CA ALA A 12 -0.60 -9.85 -4.53
C ALA A 12 -1.32 -10.49 -5.73
N GLN A 13 -0.70 -10.50 -6.91
CA GLN A 13 -1.31 -11.03 -8.14
C GLN A 13 -1.47 -12.55 -8.13
N PHE A 14 -0.77 -13.24 -7.25
CA PHE A 14 -0.70 -14.71 -7.22
C PHE A 14 -1.49 -15.32 -6.07
N LEU A 15 -1.86 -14.53 -5.05
CA LEU A 15 -2.56 -15.05 -3.88
C LEU A 15 -3.93 -15.63 -4.26
N ASP A 16 -4.14 -16.89 -3.89
CA ASP A 16 -5.35 -17.67 -4.12
C ASP A 16 -5.63 -18.55 -2.90
N ASP A 17 -6.81 -19.16 -2.82
CA ASP A 17 -7.17 -20.06 -1.72
C ASP A 17 -6.59 -21.46 -1.85
N LYS A 18 -5.93 -21.75 -2.98
CA LYS A 18 -5.31 -23.05 -3.27
C LYS A 18 -3.78 -22.97 -3.21
N ALA A 19 -3.17 -24.08 -2.75
CA ALA A 19 -1.72 -24.21 -2.80
C ALA A 19 -1.19 -24.14 -4.26
N PRO A 20 -0.02 -23.55 -4.49
CA PRO A 20 0.92 -23.00 -3.51
C PRO A 20 0.64 -21.56 -3.08
N PHE A 21 -0.49 -20.95 -3.45
CA PHE A 21 -0.75 -19.52 -3.36
C PHE A 21 -1.55 -19.11 -2.10
N ASN A 22 -1.79 -20.04 -1.19
CA ASN A 22 -2.73 -19.88 -0.08
C ASN A 22 -2.09 -19.52 1.28
N THR A 23 -0.76 -19.60 1.40
CA THR A 23 -0.03 -19.22 2.61
C THR A 23 1.31 -18.59 2.27
N LEU A 24 1.87 -17.82 3.20
CA LEU A 24 3.18 -17.20 3.01
C LEU A 24 4.27 -18.26 2.75
N GLU A 25 4.28 -19.34 3.51
CA GLU A 25 5.25 -20.43 3.39
C GLU A 25 5.19 -21.06 2.00
N ASN A 26 4.00 -21.36 1.52
CA ASN A 26 3.81 -22.04 0.23
C ASN A 26 4.19 -21.13 -0.96
N ILE A 27 3.70 -19.88 -0.94
CA ILE A 27 3.96 -18.95 -2.06
C ILE A 27 5.45 -18.52 -2.12
N THR A 28 6.11 -18.39 -0.96
CA THR A 28 7.55 -18.08 -0.95
C THR A 28 8.41 -19.28 -1.35
N ALA A 29 8.00 -20.51 -1.06
CA ALA A 29 8.64 -21.71 -1.60
C ALA A 29 8.52 -21.77 -3.13
N TRP A 30 7.34 -21.46 -3.66
CA TRP A 30 7.11 -21.34 -5.11
C TRP A 30 7.97 -20.23 -5.73
N ALA A 31 7.97 -19.03 -5.17
CA ALA A 31 8.79 -17.91 -5.67
C ALA A 31 10.29 -18.25 -5.67
N LYS A 32 10.77 -18.90 -4.60
CA LYS A 32 12.15 -19.38 -4.52
C LYS A 32 12.49 -20.39 -5.60
N SER A 33 11.59 -21.31 -5.94
CA SER A 33 11.80 -22.31 -7.00
C SER A 33 11.97 -21.69 -8.38
N LEU A 34 11.48 -20.45 -8.58
CA LEU A 34 11.63 -19.65 -9.80
C LEU A 34 12.88 -18.77 -9.79
N GLY A 35 13.68 -18.79 -8.71
CA GLY A 35 14.93 -18.03 -8.61
C GLY A 35 14.77 -16.63 -8.03
N PHE A 36 13.61 -16.27 -7.48
CA PHE A 36 13.47 -15.02 -6.74
C PHE A 36 14.27 -15.06 -5.43
N VAL A 37 14.78 -13.91 -5.02
CA VAL A 37 15.55 -13.73 -3.78
C VAL A 37 14.83 -12.87 -2.74
N GLY A 38 13.72 -12.25 -3.12
CA GLY A 38 12.91 -11.42 -2.26
C GLY A 38 11.44 -11.42 -2.66
N VAL A 39 10.61 -10.96 -1.73
CA VAL A 39 9.16 -10.83 -1.92
C VAL A 39 8.68 -9.49 -1.36
N GLN A 40 7.74 -8.85 -2.07
CA GLN A 40 6.94 -7.76 -1.59
C GLN A 40 5.60 -8.32 -1.11
N ILE A 41 5.22 -8.05 0.13
CA ILE A 41 4.04 -8.62 0.77
C ILE A 41 2.89 -7.61 0.75
N PRO A 42 1.69 -7.97 0.21
CA PRO A 42 0.51 -7.11 0.31
C PRO A 42 0.02 -7.04 1.77
N ALA A 43 0.02 -5.83 2.34
CA ALA A 43 -0.32 -5.62 3.76
C ALA A 43 -1.82 -5.84 4.08
N TRP A 44 -2.65 -6.01 3.06
CA TRP A 44 -4.11 -6.21 3.21
C TRP A 44 -4.56 -7.66 3.20
N ASP A 45 -3.66 -8.62 2.92
CA ASP A 45 -4.05 -10.01 2.73
C ASP A 45 -3.71 -10.86 3.96
N GLY A 46 -4.73 -11.28 4.68
CA GLY A 46 -4.61 -12.07 5.90
C GLY A 46 -4.00 -13.47 5.71
N ARG A 47 -3.87 -13.96 4.46
CA ARG A 47 -3.21 -15.24 4.16
C ARG A 47 -1.70 -15.16 4.35
N VAL A 48 -1.13 -13.97 4.22
CA VAL A 48 0.33 -13.74 4.26
C VAL A 48 0.80 -12.89 5.42
N ILE A 49 -0.07 -12.06 6.01
CA ILE A 49 0.29 -11.19 7.15
C ILE A 49 -0.93 -10.84 8.01
N ASP A 50 -0.79 -10.93 9.32
CA ASP A 50 -1.67 -10.23 10.27
C ASP A 50 -1.05 -8.85 10.56
N LEU A 51 -1.54 -7.85 9.86
CA LEU A 51 -0.96 -6.50 9.90
C LEU A 51 -1.00 -5.88 11.31
N ALA A 52 -2.06 -6.10 12.06
CA ALA A 52 -2.18 -5.55 13.42
C ALA A 52 -1.18 -6.19 14.37
N LYS A 53 -0.93 -7.51 14.26
CA LYS A 53 0.13 -8.18 15.02
C LYS A 53 1.51 -7.72 14.58
N ALA A 54 1.76 -7.58 13.27
CA ALA A 54 3.04 -7.09 12.75
C ALA A 54 3.35 -5.68 13.26
N ALA A 55 2.35 -4.81 13.36
CA ALA A 55 2.50 -3.47 13.92
C ALA A 55 2.83 -3.46 15.43
N SER A 56 2.36 -4.45 16.18
CA SER A 56 2.47 -4.47 17.65
C SER A 56 3.56 -5.41 18.20
N SER A 57 4.06 -6.36 17.38
CA SER A 57 4.96 -7.41 17.85
C SER A 57 6.15 -7.61 16.91
N LYS A 58 7.35 -7.30 17.44
CA LYS A 58 8.61 -7.60 16.73
C LYS A 58 8.83 -9.12 16.61
N THR A 59 8.47 -9.88 17.62
CA THR A 59 8.57 -11.35 17.61
C THR A 59 7.75 -11.93 16.47
N TYR A 60 6.49 -11.46 16.27
CA TYR A 60 5.69 -11.87 15.13
C TYR A 60 6.38 -11.54 13.79
N CYS A 61 7.02 -10.37 13.68
CA CYS A 61 7.76 -9.98 12.48
C CYS A 61 8.98 -10.89 12.23
N ASP A 62 9.67 -11.31 13.29
CA ASP A 62 10.80 -12.23 13.17
C ASP A 62 10.31 -13.65 12.77
N ASP A 63 9.19 -14.12 13.31
CA ASP A 63 8.54 -15.36 12.89
C ASP A 63 8.08 -15.29 11.42
N LEU A 64 7.52 -14.14 11.01
CA LEU A 64 7.10 -13.91 9.62
C LEU A 64 8.29 -14.04 8.64
N LYS A 65 9.45 -13.48 8.98
CA LYS A 65 10.69 -13.66 8.18
C LYS A 65 11.11 -15.13 8.11
N GLY A 66 10.96 -15.87 9.21
CA GLY A 66 11.25 -17.31 9.25
C GLY A 66 10.42 -18.12 8.26
N LYS A 67 9.19 -17.67 7.99
CA LYS A 67 8.24 -18.30 7.05
C LYS A 67 8.54 -18.04 5.57
N CYS A 68 9.45 -17.12 5.25
CA CYS A 68 9.75 -16.75 3.87
C CYS A 68 10.74 -17.67 3.15
N ASN A 69 11.04 -18.87 3.67
CA ASN A 69 11.95 -19.84 3.04
C ASN A 69 13.35 -19.28 2.70
N GLY A 70 13.81 -18.30 3.46
CA GLY A 70 15.09 -17.61 3.23
C GLY A 70 15.04 -16.50 2.19
N LEU A 71 13.88 -16.18 1.61
CA LEU A 71 13.69 -14.98 0.80
C LEU A 71 13.63 -13.74 1.71
N ALA A 72 14.16 -12.62 1.22
CA ALA A 72 14.04 -11.35 1.91
C ALA A 72 12.63 -10.78 1.74
N ILE A 73 12.04 -10.23 2.82
CA ILE A 73 10.90 -9.32 2.66
C ILE A 73 11.48 -7.98 2.23
N THR A 74 11.14 -7.51 1.04
CA THR A 74 11.64 -6.26 0.49
C THR A 74 10.83 -5.07 0.97
N GLU A 75 9.50 -5.14 0.89
CA GLU A 75 8.56 -4.11 1.34
C GLU A 75 7.23 -4.73 1.78
N LEU A 76 6.44 -3.94 2.54
CA LEU A 76 5.00 -4.12 2.70
C LEU A 76 4.26 -3.19 1.75
N ALA A 77 3.53 -3.72 0.78
CA ALA A 77 2.73 -2.94 -0.15
C ALA A 77 1.39 -2.51 0.46
N THR A 78 0.99 -1.26 0.27
CA THR A 78 -0.23 -0.68 0.84
C THR A 78 -1.13 -0.01 -0.20
N HIS A 79 -1.07 -0.46 -1.45
CA HIS A 79 -1.78 0.14 -2.58
C HIS A 79 -3.29 0.29 -2.32
N LEU A 80 -3.96 -0.79 -1.85
CA LEU A 80 -5.40 -0.75 -1.60
C LEU A 80 -5.79 0.23 -0.49
N GLN A 81 -4.95 0.38 0.53
CA GLN A 81 -5.21 1.35 1.60
C GLN A 81 -4.87 2.77 1.18
N GLY A 82 -3.77 2.95 0.44
CA GLY A 82 -3.31 4.25 -0.04
C GLY A 82 -4.33 4.96 -0.93
N GLN A 83 -4.88 4.25 -1.91
CA GLN A 83 -5.90 4.80 -2.79
C GLN A 83 -7.18 5.27 -2.05
N LEU A 84 -7.43 4.79 -0.83
CA LEU A 84 -8.60 5.19 -0.02
C LEU A 84 -8.36 6.44 0.84
N VAL A 85 -7.15 7.00 0.85
CA VAL A 85 -6.84 8.27 1.52
C VAL A 85 -7.55 9.43 0.82
N ALA A 86 -7.58 9.39 -0.51
CA ALA A 86 -8.20 10.41 -1.33
C ALA A 86 -9.08 9.75 -2.39
N VAL A 87 -10.40 9.82 -2.21
CA VAL A 87 -11.39 9.30 -3.16
C VAL A 87 -12.32 10.44 -3.54
N HIS A 88 -12.51 10.64 -4.85
CA HIS A 88 -13.50 11.60 -5.33
C HIS A 88 -14.92 11.11 -5.03
N PRO A 89 -15.83 11.94 -4.49
CA PRO A 89 -17.15 11.51 -4.02
C PRO A 89 -18.00 10.75 -5.04
N ALA A 90 -17.86 11.07 -6.33
CA ALA A 90 -18.58 10.37 -7.40
C ALA A 90 -18.21 8.87 -7.52
N TYR A 91 -17.07 8.47 -6.96
CA TYR A 91 -16.53 7.11 -7.01
C TYR A 91 -16.62 6.36 -5.68
N ASP A 92 -17.19 6.96 -4.65
CA ASP A 92 -17.21 6.39 -3.29
C ASP A 92 -17.71 4.95 -3.26
N THR A 93 -18.81 4.66 -3.94
CA THR A 93 -19.39 3.31 -3.96
C THR A 93 -18.47 2.28 -4.61
N LEU A 94 -17.73 2.66 -5.66
CA LEU A 94 -16.82 1.77 -6.37
C LEU A 94 -15.60 1.43 -5.50
N PHE A 95 -15.13 2.38 -4.70
CA PHE A 95 -13.96 2.19 -3.83
C PHE A 95 -14.28 1.45 -2.53
N ASP A 96 -15.55 1.22 -2.19
CA ASP A 96 -15.94 0.40 -1.04
C ASP A 96 -15.46 -1.05 -1.17
N GLY A 97 -15.29 -1.56 -2.40
CA GLY A 97 -14.75 -2.89 -2.64
C GLY A 97 -13.32 -3.13 -2.09
N PHE A 98 -12.54 -2.06 -1.92
CA PHE A 98 -11.17 -2.11 -1.38
C PHE A 98 -11.08 -1.97 0.13
N ALA A 99 -12.20 -1.70 0.79
CA ALA A 99 -12.27 -1.48 2.22
C ALA A 99 -12.86 -2.68 2.97
N ALA A 100 -12.54 -2.75 4.27
CA ALA A 100 -13.15 -3.73 5.15
C ALA A 100 -14.68 -3.59 5.18
N PRO A 101 -15.42 -4.71 5.25
CA PRO A 101 -16.88 -4.71 5.16
C PRO A 101 -17.58 -3.74 6.12
N GLU A 102 -17.05 -3.59 7.34
CA GLU A 102 -17.63 -2.76 8.40
C GLU A 102 -17.59 -1.25 8.15
N VAL A 103 -16.80 -0.80 7.16
CA VAL A 103 -16.70 0.64 6.81
C VAL A 103 -17.26 0.98 5.44
N ARG A 104 -17.78 0.00 4.71
CA ARG A 104 -18.42 0.20 3.40
C ARG A 104 -19.69 1.04 3.52
N GLY A 105 -19.98 1.83 2.50
CA GLY A 105 -21.11 2.77 2.50
C GLY A 105 -20.90 4.01 3.37
N ASN A 106 -19.73 4.15 4.02
CA ASN A 106 -19.40 5.32 4.84
C ASN A 106 -18.01 5.86 4.45
N PRO A 107 -17.92 6.82 3.51
CA PRO A 107 -16.65 7.34 3.01
C PRO A 107 -15.72 7.86 4.10
N LYS A 108 -16.25 8.56 5.12
CA LYS A 108 -15.46 9.08 6.24
C LYS A 108 -14.87 7.95 7.10
N ALA A 109 -15.67 6.92 7.40
CA ALA A 109 -15.20 5.76 8.16
C ALA A 109 -14.17 4.97 7.34
N ARG A 110 -14.37 4.81 6.04
CA ARG A 110 -13.46 4.15 5.10
C ARG A 110 -12.09 4.83 5.07
N THR A 111 -12.05 6.15 4.88
CA THR A 111 -10.79 6.92 4.89
C THR A 111 -10.10 6.81 6.25
N LYS A 112 -10.83 6.94 7.36
CA LYS A 112 -10.25 6.77 8.70
C LYS A 112 -9.67 5.37 8.91
N TRP A 113 -10.36 4.36 8.43
CA TRP A 113 -9.88 2.97 8.46
C TRP A 113 -8.60 2.83 7.64
N ALA A 114 -8.56 3.35 6.41
CA ALA A 114 -7.40 3.28 5.53
C ALA A 114 -6.15 3.95 6.16
N VAL A 115 -6.31 5.15 6.71
CA VAL A 115 -5.23 5.85 7.44
C VAL A 115 -4.72 5.01 8.62
N LYS A 116 -5.60 4.34 9.35
CA LYS A 116 -5.22 3.44 10.45
C LYS A 116 -4.42 2.25 9.92
N GLN A 117 -4.83 1.65 8.80
CA GLN A 117 -4.10 0.53 8.17
C GLN A 117 -2.71 0.97 7.69
N LEU A 118 -2.59 2.14 7.07
CA LEU A 118 -1.30 2.71 6.66
C LEU A 118 -0.38 2.90 7.86
N LYS A 119 -0.86 3.44 8.97
CA LYS A 119 -0.07 3.59 10.20
C LYS A 119 0.35 2.24 10.79
N TYR A 120 -0.49 1.21 10.70
CA TYR A 120 -0.08 -0.14 11.08
C TYR A 120 1.01 -0.68 10.15
N ALA A 121 0.89 -0.48 8.83
CA ALA A 121 1.89 -0.94 7.87
C ALA A 121 3.24 -0.22 8.04
N ILE A 122 3.25 1.08 8.32
CA ILE A 122 4.45 1.85 8.65
C ILE A 122 5.14 1.24 9.89
N LYS A 123 4.39 0.99 10.95
CA LYS A 123 4.94 0.40 12.18
C LYS A 123 5.41 -1.04 11.99
N ALA A 124 4.68 -1.83 11.21
CA ALA A 124 5.08 -3.18 10.81
C ALA A 124 6.36 -3.17 9.97
N SER A 125 6.49 -2.24 9.01
CA SER A 125 7.70 -2.03 8.21
C SER A 125 8.90 -1.72 9.10
N ARG A 126 8.75 -0.80 10.06
CA ARG A 126 9.80 -0.54 11.06
C ARG A 126 10.18 -1.80 11.84
N ASN A 127 9.19 -2.57 12.34
CA ASN A 127 9.43 -3.81 13.10
C ASN A 127 10.12 -4.88 12.26
N LEU A 128 9.84 -4.94 10.96
CA LEU A 128 10.52 -5.79 9.99
C LEU A 128 11.91 -5.27 9.59
N GLY A 129 12.25 -4.03 9.94
CA GLY A 129 13.52 -3.39 9.55
C GLY A 129 13.53 -2.90 8.09
N LEU A 130 12.36 -2.71 7.50
CA LEU A 130 12.18 -2.16 6.15
C LEU A 130 12.32 -0.64 6.17
N LYS A 131 12.74 -0.05 5.04
CA LYS A 131 12.99 1.38 4.90
C LYS A 131 12.01 2.08 3.99
N ALA A 132 11.35 1.35 3.11
CA ALA A 132 10.38 1.87 2.17
C ALA A 132 9.07 1.08 2.23
N MET A 133 7.98 1.75 1.90
CA MET A 133 6.63 1.19 1.85
C MET A 133 5.91 1.72 0.61
N PRO A 134 5.73 0.91 -0.45
CA PRO A 134 5.03 1.32 -1.65
C PRO A 134 3.52 1.47 -1.40
N THR A 135 2.94 2.50 -2.03
CA THR A 135 1.54 2.86 -1.87
C THR A 135 1.00 3.60 -3.10
N PHE A 136 -0.32 3.71 -3.21
CA PHE A 136 -0.99 4.62 -4.13
C PHE A 136 -1.37 5.92 -3.43
N SER A 137 -1.52 7.00 -4.21
CA SER A 137 -1.85 8.34 -3.68
C SER A 137 -3.34 8.54 -3.37
N GLY A 138 -4.19 7.82 -4.09
CA GLY A 138 -5.59 8.17 -4.25
C GLY A 138 -5.81 9.20 -5.35
N ALA A 139 -7.06 9.48 -5.69
CA ALA A 139 -7.42 10.33 -6.81
C ALA A 139 -8.59 11.26 -6.52
N LEU A 140 -8.32 12.55 -6.54
CA LEU A 140 -9.32 13.64 -6.51
C LEU A 140 -9.47 14.27 -7.90
N LEU A 141 -8.44 14.19 -8.73
CA LEU A 141 -8.30 14.91 -10.00
C LEU A 141 -8.27 14.01 -11.24
N TRP A 142 -7.92 12.71 -11.09
CA TRP A 142 -7.78 11.78 -12.21
C TRP A 142 -8.98 11.82 -13.17
N GLN A 143 -10.20 11.82 -12.66
CA GLN A 143 -11.44 11.87 -13.43
C GLN A 143 -11.67 13.20 -14.15
N THR A 144 -10.87 14.22 -13.88
CA THR A 144 -10.91 15.53 -14.54
C THR A 144 -9.78 15.70 -15.56
N MET A 145 -9.01 14.65 -15.88
CA MET A 145 -7.84 14.73 -16.77
C MET A 145 -8.21 15.19 -18.18
N TYR A 146 -9.34 14.74 -18.72
CA TYR A 146 -9.87 15.13 -20.03
C TYR A 146 -11.29 15.73 -19.92
N PRO A 147 -11.44 16.90 -19.26
CA PRO A 147 -12.75 17.47 -19.04
C PRO A 147 -13.28 18.18 -20.29
N TRP A 148 -14.59 18.14 -20.47
CA TRP A 148 -15.29 18.98 -21.42
C TRP A 148 -16.60 19.49 -20.76
N PRO A 149 -16.84 20.82 -20.68
CA PRO A 149 -15.89 21.90 -20.97
C PRO A 149 -14.60 21.82 -20.13
N GLN A 150 -13.62 22.69 -20.43
CA GLN A 150 -12.33 22.68 -19.72
C GLN A 150 -12.49 22.84 -18.21
N ARG A 151 -11.53 22.29 -17.48
CA ARG A 151 -11.49 22.40 -16.03
C ARG A 151 -11.56 23.86 -15.57
N PRO A 152 -12.29 24.16 -14.46
CA PRO A 152 -12.23 25.48 -13.84
C PRO A 152 -10.78 25.84 -13.46
N ALA A 153 -10.44 27.12 -13.61
CA ALA A 153 -9.15 27.63 -13.18
C ALA A 153 -8.92 27.32 -11.67
N GLY A 154 -7.73 26.89 -11.32
CA GLY A 154 -7.34 26.57 -9.94
C GLY A 154 -7.82 25.19 -9.42
N LEU A 155 -8.57 24.41 -10.20
CA LEU A 155 -9.03 23.09 -9.75
C LEU A 155 -7.87 22.14 -9.44
N VAL A 156 -6.81 22.15 -10.23
CA VAL A 156 -5.63 21.30 -10.03
C VAL A 156 -4.93 21.67 -8.73
N ASP A 157 -4.66 22.95 -8.50
CA ASP A 157 -4.00 23.46 -7.28
C ASP A 157 -4.82 23.12 -6.03
N LEU A 158 -6.14 23.26 -6.09
CA LEU A 158 -7.03 22.86 -4.98
C LEU A 158 -6.98 21.37 -4.71
N GLY A 159 -6.99 20.53 -5.74
CA GLY A 159 -6.94 19.08 -5.61
C GLY A 159 -5.63 18.61 -5.00
N PHE A 160 -4.48 19.10 -5.46
CA PHE A 160 -3.18 18.76 -4.89
C PHE A 160 -3.00 19.30 -3.46
N THR A 161 -3.54 20.50 -3.16
CA THR A 161 -3.56 21.03 -1.80
C THR A 161 -4.33 20.11 -0.85
N GLU A 162 -5.50 19.64 -1.27
CA GLU A 162 -6.30 18.71 -0.48
C GLU A 162 -5.61 17.33 -0.35
N LEU A 163 -5.01 16.81 -1.43
CA LEU A 163 -4.26 15.56 -1.41
C LEU A 163 -3.10 15.64 -0.41
N ALA A 164 -2.31 16.70 -0.48
CA ALA A 164 -1.21 16.95 0.45
C ALA A 164 -1.70 17.02 1.91
N ALA A 165 -2.78 17.77 2.17
CA ALA A 165 -3.35 17.87 3.52
C ALA A 165 -3.80 16.52 4.09
N ARG A 166 -4.31 15.60 3.26
CA ARG A 166 -4.70 14.25 3.68
C ARG A 166 -3.51 13.36 3.98
N TRP A 167 -2.44 13.48 3.21
CA TRP A 167 -1.25 12.66 3.35
C TRP A 167 -0.30 13.17 4.44
N GLN A 168 -0.25 14.47 4.73
CA GLN A 168 0.70 15.04 5.70
C GLN A 168 0.76 14.28 7.04
N PRO A 169 -0.38 13.97 7.72
CA PRO A 169 -0.32 13.23 9.00
C PRO A 169 0.16 11.78 8.88
N ILE A 170 0.17 11.23 7.67
CA ILE A 170 0.68 9.88 7.38
C ILE A 170 2.17 9.95 7.12
N LEU A 171 2.62 10.97 6.37
CA LEU A 171 4.03 11.26 6.10
C LEU A 171 4.78 11.56 7.40
N ASP A 172 4.24 12.46 8.25
CA ASP A 172 4.82 12.77 9.56
C ASP A 172 5.01 11.49 10.39
N TYR A 173 3.98 10.62 10.39
CA TYR A 173 4.07 9.34 11.12
C TYR A 173 5.08 8.36 10.50
N ALA A 174 5.26 8.39 9.18
CA ALA A 174 6.27 7.58 8.48
C ALA A 174 7.68 8.05 8.85
N ASP A 175 7.92 9.36 8.85
CA ASP A 175 9.18 9.99 9.25
C ASP A 175 9.55 9.65 10.70
N GLU A 176 8.60 9.75 11.64
CA GLU A 176 8.79 9.35 13.04
C GLU A 176 9.21 7.89 13.20
N ASN A 177 8.82 7.03 12.25
CA ASN A 177 9.14 5.61 12.26
C ASN A 177 10.35 5.23 11.37
N GLY A 178 10.92 6.19 10.64
CA GLY A 178 12.07 5.99 9.74
C GLY A 178 11.74 5.08 8.55
N VAL A 179 10.54 5.25 7.98
CA VAL A 179 10.03 4.53 6.82
C VAL A 179 9.62 5.51 5.75
N ASP A 180 10.25 5.45 4.58
CA ASP A 180 9.92 6.28 3.43
C ASP A 180 8.67 5.76 2.73
N LEU A 181 7.74 6.63 2.34
CA LEU A 181 6.63 6.27 1.47
C LEU A 181 7.05 6.38 0.01
N ALA A 182 6.89 5.31 -0.74
CA ALA A 182 7.19 5.24 -2.17
C ALA A 182 5.90 5.21 -2.97
N TYR A 183 5.48 6.35 -3.51
CA TYR A 183 4.29 6.39 -4.36
C TYR A 183 4.57 5.72 -5.69
N GLU A 184 3.73 4.75 -6.05
CA GLU A 184 3.77 4.12 -7.36
C GLU A 184 2.98 4.99 -8.36
N ILE A 185 3.63 5.35 -9.46
CA ILE A 185 2.99 6.04 -10.59
C ILE A 185 2.02 5.06 -11.25
N HIS A 186 0.72 5.37 -11.20
CA HIS A 186 -0.29 4.45 -11.69
C HIS A 186 -1.47 5.19 -12.34
N PRO A 187 -1.98 4.73 -13.50
CA PRO A 187 -3.23 5.23 -14.07
C PRO A 187 -4.39 5.09 -13.09
N GLY A 188 -5.20 6.14 -12.94
CA GLY A 188 -6.28 6.17 -11.95
C GLY A 188 -5.90 6.82 -10.62
N GLU A 189 -4.63 7.17 -10.43
CA GLU A 189 -4.11 7.88 -9.27
C GLU A 189 -3.81 9.35 -9.62
N ASP A 190 -3.80 10.25 -8.66
CA ASP A 190 -3.41 11.65 -8.93
C ASP A 190 -1.91 11.77 -9.22
N LEU A 191 -1.08 10.91 -8.60
CA LEU A 191 0.33 10.77 -8.97
C LEU A 191 0.47 9.70 -10.06
N HIS A 192 0.33 10.09 -11.33
CA HIS A 192 0.27 9.14 -12.45
C HIS A 192 1.37 9.30 -13.49
N ASP A 193 2.18 10.34 -13.39
CA ASP A 193 3.34 10.59 -14.26
C ASP A 193 4.40 11.45 -13.54
N GLY A 194 5.52 11.69 -14.22
CA GLY A 194 6.60 12.49 -13.66
C GLY A 194 6.22 13.95 -13.40
N HIS A 195 5.32 14.52 -14.18
CA HIS A 195 4.87 15.90 -14.01
C HIS A 195 4.00 16.07 -12.75
N THR A 196 3.19 15.07 -12.43
CA THR A 196 2.34 15.12 -11.23
C THR A 196 3.13 14.92 -9.94
N PHE A 197 4.40 14.51 -10.02
CA PHE A 197 5.33 14.39 -8.89
C PHE A 197 6.14 15.68 -8.63
N GLU A 198 6.19 16.61 -9.58
CA GLU A 198 6.89 17.89 -9.46
C GLU A 198 6.01 18.99 -8.84
#